data_206326b5163bbf08cbdb5734650de91c
#
_entry.id   206326b5163bbf08cbdb5734650de91c
#
_cell.length_a   1.000
_cell.length_b   1.000
_cell.length_c   1.000
_cell.angle_alpha   90.00
_cell.angle_beta   90.00
_cell.angle_gamma   90.00
#
_symmetry.space_group_name_H-M   'P 1'
#
loop_
_entity.id
_entity.type
_entity.pdbx_description
1 polymer ?
#
loop_
_entity_poly.entity_id
_entity_poly.type
_entity_poly.pdbx_seq_one_letter_code
_entity_poly.pdbx_strand_id
1 'polypeptide(L)'
;MTMMSVNARKKLERIAKPLLYGGAAVLALDLARRIFRHTQLFCPTREPVLSWNPTDYGIPAGRVDEHWFESEDGSMLHAWYCRAEKPVASALYCHGNTGNLTNTAHVMPHLMDAGINILLFDYRGFGKSSGHPSLHGVVADGLAAARFHETIRPAALPSILYGYSLGGAIAAQVIRHHPFDGLILQSTFTNLPEMARAAFPHLPLHLFSGALFDTLAVVRNLDVPLLIIHGSEDEVCPKSMAQKLFDACGVTKKMLFLVEGGLHKDLYVRDADSLVWAVNRFAAELPRGRRHAVEPVPFLDHLIDSAFRYVRHHFRRAEAQKTL
;
A
#
# COMPACT_ATOMS: atom_id res chain seq x y z
N MET A 1 -21.54 -6.67 -57.07
CA MET A 1 -20.33 -6.68 -56.21
C MET A 1 -19.25 -5.85 -56.86
N THR A 2 -19.09 -4.60 -56.43
CA THR A 2 -18.19 -3.64 -57.10
C THR A 2 -16.76 -3.94 -56.66
N MET A 3 -15.89 -4.35 -57.58
CA MET A 3 -14.45 -4.59 -57.30
C MET A 3 -13.77 -3.26 -56.96
N MET A 4 -13.26 -3.12 -55.77
CA MET A 4 -12.41 -1.98 -55.38
C MET A 4 -11.18 -1.89 -56.28
N SER A 5 -10.88 -0.68 -56.80
CA SER A 5 -9.71 -0.45 -57.64
C SER A 5 -8.41 -0.76 -56.88
N VAL A 6 -7.38 -1.25 -57.59
CA VAL A 6 -6.06 -1.60 -57.00
C VAL A 6 -5.44 -0.43 -56.21
N ASN A 7 -5.69 0.81 -56.63
CA ASN A 7 -5.22 2.02 -55.94
C ASN A 7 -5.94 2.27 -54.61
N ALA A 8 -7.25 1.97 -54.55
CA ALA A 8 -8.01 2.09 -53.29
C ALA A 8 -7.56 1.05 -52.25
N ARG A 9 -7.23 -0.15 -52.70
CA ARG A 9 -6.71 -1.24 -51.87
C ARG A 9 -5.33 -0.90 -51.28
N LYS A 10 -4.40 -0.37 -52.10
CA LYS A 10 -3.08 0.09 -51.65
C LYS A 10 -3.16 1.29 -50.67
N LYS A 11 -4.12 2.19 -50.87
CA LYS A 11 -4.34 3.33 -49.94
C LYS A 11 -4.91 2.86 -48.60
N LEU A 12 -5.82 1.88 -48.61
CA LEU A 12 -6.36 1.27 -47.39
C LEU A 12 -5.29 0.52 -46.62
N GLU A 13 -4.43 -0.24 -47.28
CA GLU A 13 -3.32 -0.95 -46.64
C GLU A 13 -2.28 -0.01 -45.99
N ARG A 14 -2.01 1.14 -46.60
CA ARG A 14 -1.11 2.17 -46.04
C ARG A 14 -1.62 2.80 -44.76
N ILE A 15 -2.94 2.84 -44.57
CA ILE A 15 -3.57 3.39 -43.37
C ILE A 15 -3.84 2.30 -42.33
N ALA A 16 -4.28 1.12 -42.78
CA ALA A 16 -4.66 0.02 -41.92
C ALA A 16 -3.44 -0.62 -41.18
N LYS A 17 -2.30 -0.78 -41.87
CA LYS A 17 -1.09 -1.37 -41.29
C LYS A 17 -0.54 -0.57 -40.09
N PRO A 18 -0.34 0.77 -40.19
CA PRO A 18 0.12 1.54 -39.01
C PRO A 18 -0.86 1.52 -37.84
N LEU A 19 -2.18 1.54 -38.10
CA LEU A 19 -3.21 1.43 -37.09
C LEU A 19 -3.21 0.05 -36.40
N LEU A 20 -3.02 -1.01 -37.19
CA LEU A 20 -2.93 -2.39 -36.67
C LEU A 20 -1.66 -2.59 -35.81
N TYR A 21 -0.51 -2.10 -36.28
CA TYR A 21 0.74 -2.16 -35.52
C TYR A 21 0.71 -1.25 -34.29
N GLY A 22 0.10 -0.07 -34.39
CA GLY A 22 -0.11 0.81 -33.24
C GLY A 22 -1.01 0.18 -32.18
N GLY A 23 -2.13 -0.44 -32.59
CA GLY A 23 -3.03 -1.16 -31.71
C GLY A 23 -2.36 -2.38 -31.04
N ALA A 24 -1.60 -3.17 -31.81
CA ALA A 24 -0.86 -4.32 -31.29
C ALA A 24 0.23 -3.90 -30.29
N ALA A 25 0.93 -2.79 -30.55
CA ALA A 25 1.92 -2.24 -29.64
C ALA A 25 1.30 -1.77 -28.33
N VAL A 26 0.14 -1.10 -28.37
CA VAL A 26 -0.61 -0.68 -27.18
C VAL A 26 -1.07 -1.89 -26.37
N LEU A 27 -1.59 -2.94 -27.03
CA LEU A 27 -2.01 -4.17 -26.34
C LEU A 27 -0.81 -4.93 -25.70
N ALA A 28 0.30 -5.05 -26.43
CA ALA A 28 1.52 -5.66 -25.91
C ALA A 28 2.07 -4.88 -24.72
N LEU A 29 1.99 -3.57 -24.76
CA LEU A 29 2.41 -2.68 -23.69
C LEU A 29 1.49 -2.81 -22.46
N ASP A 30 0.17 -2.89 -22.65
CA ASP A 30 -0.77 -3.12 -21.54
C ASP A 30 -0.59 -4.51 -20.92
N LEU A 31 -0.34 -5.53 -21.74
CA LEU A 31 -0.03 -6.88 -21.25
C LEU A 31 1.29 -6.90 -20.46
N ALA A 32 2.34 -6.26 -20.97
CA ALA A 32 3.62 -6.13 -20.26
C ALA A 32 3.44 -5.38 -18.91
N ARG A 33 2.62 -4.33 -18.89
CA ARG A 33 2.22 -3.63 -17.66
C ARG A 33 1.55 -4.55 -16.65
N ARG A 34 0.59 -5.36 -17.10
CA ARG A 34 -0.15 -6.31 -16.24
C ARG A 34 0.79 -7.37 -15.67
N ILE A 35 1.64 -7.96 -16.52
CA ILE A 35 2.63 -8.96 -16.11
C ILE A 35 3.58 -8.34 -15.08
N PHE A 36 4.19 -7.17 -15.37
CA PHE A 36 5.10 -6.51 -14.43
C PHE A 36 4.44 -6.20 -13.08
N ARG A 37 3.21 -5.67 -13.07
CA ARG A 37 2.47 -5.39 -11.84
C ARG A 37 2.18 -6.64 -11.02
N HIS A 38 1.85 -7.76 -11.67
CA HIS A 38 1.55 -9.01 -10.98
C HIS A 38 2.78 -9.75 -10.49
N THR A 39 3.88 -9.74 -11.25
CA THR A 39 5.05 -10.59 -10.96
C THR A 39 6.13 -9.89 -10.14
N GLN A 40 6.19 -8.56 -10.16
CA GLN A 40 7.25 -7.80 -9.48
C GLN A 40 6.76 -7.01 -8.25
N LEU A 41 5.48 -6.62 -8.23
CA LEU A 41 4.95 -5.81 -7.14
C LEU A 41 4.46 -6.65 -5.95
N PHE A 42 3.92 -7.86 -6.19
CA PHE A 42 3.42 -8.75 -5.15
C PHE A 42 4.15 -10.08 -5.24
N CYS A 43 4.85 -10.44 -4.17
CA CYS A 43 5.62 -11.68 -4.05
C CYS A 43 5.12 -12.48 -2.83
N PRO A 44 3.85 -12.93 -2.83
CA PRO A 44 3.27 -13.63 -1.70
C PRO A 44 3.85 -15.03 -1.54
N THR A 45 3.96 -15.50 -0.30
CA THR A 45 4.17 -16.92 0.03
C THR A 45 3.01 -17.41 0.87
N ARG A 46 2.69 -18.71 0.73
CA ARG A 46 1.68 -19.39 1.56
C ARG A 46 2.29 -19.95 2.83
N GLU A 47 3.55 -20.33 2.77
CA GLU A 47 4.28 -20.93 3.88
C GLU A 47 4.83 -19.84 4.82
N PRO A 48 4.82 -20.10 6.12
CA PRO A 48 5.39 -19.18 7.12
C PRO A 48 6.93 -19.22 7.05
N VAL A 49 7.57 -18.17 7.57
CA VAL A 49 9.05 -18.10 7.65
C VAL A 49 9.61 -19.17 8.60
N LEU A 50 9.04 -19.27 9.80
CA LEU A 50 9.37 -20.30 10.78
C LEU A 50 8.17 -21.23 10.99
N SER A 51 7.10 -20.71 11.55
CA SER A 51 5.84 -21.41 11.80
C SER A 51 4.67 -20.42 11.86
N TRP A 52 3.45 -20.93 12.06
CA TRP A 52 2.28 -20.12 12.37
C TRP A 52 2.09 -19.89 13.87
N ASN A 53 3.08 -20.27 14.68
CA ASN A 53 3.05 -20.01 16.13
C ASN A 53 3.72 -18.66 16.43
N PRO A 54 2.99 -17.64 16.96
CA PRO A 54 3.54 -16.32 17.25
C PRO A 54 4.76 -16.34 18.19
N THR A 55 4.85 -17.34 19.09
CA THR A 55 5.97 -17.44 20.04
C THR A 55 7.33 -17.66 19.38
N ASP A 56 7.36 -18.26 18.18
CA ASP A 56 8.58 -18.48 17.42
C ASP A 56 9.21 -17.19 16.89
N TYR A 57 8.45 -16.09 16.96
CA TYR A 57 8.88 -14.72 16.59
C TYR A 57 9.13 -13.83 17.81
N GLY A 58 9.22 -14.41 19.00
CA GLY A 58 9.44 -13.66 20.26
C GLY A 58 8.19 -12.99 20.82
N ILE A 59 7.01 -13.25 20.27
CA ILE A 59 5.76 -12.71 20.79
C ILE A 59 5.34 -13.56 22.01
N PRO A 60 5.11 -12.96 23.20
CA PRO A 60 4.79 -13.71 24.39
C PRO A 60 3.50 -14.54 24.26
N ALA A 61 3.52 -15.77 24.78
CA ALA A 61 2.37 -16.67 24.79
C ALA A 61 1.12 -15.99 25.37
N GLY A 62 -0.05 -16.23 24.75
CA GLY A 62 -1.33 -15.67 25.20
C GLY A 62 -1.52 -14.17 24.91
N ARG A 63 -0.60 -13.54 24.18
CA ARG A 63 -0.70 -12.12 23.78
C ARG A 63 -1.17 -11.93 22.35
N VAL A 64 -1.49 -12.99 21.62
CA VAL A 64 -2.00 -12.94 20.23
C VAL A 64 -3.34 -13.63 20.15
N ASP A 65 -4.29 -12.97 19.49
CA ASP A 65 -5.54 -13.54 19.04
C ASP A 65 -5.50 -13.67 17.53
N GLU A 66 -5.75 -14.88 16.99
CA GLU A 66 -5.87 -15.12 15.56
C GLU A 66 -7.28 -14.77 15.12
N HIS A 67 -7.37 -13.99 14.02
CA HIS A 67 -8.63 -13.50 13.48
C HIS A 67 -8.78 -13.78 12.00
N TRP A 68 -10.03 -13.82 11.57
CA TRP A 68 -10.45 -13.92 10.18
C TRP A 68 -11.56 -12.94 9.93
N PHE A 69 -11.49 -12.20 8.82
CA PHE A 69 -12.54 -11.27 8.41
C PHE A 69 -12.62 -11.19 6.88
N GLU A 70 -13.75 -10.74 6.37
CA GLU A 70 -14.00 -10.66 4.93
C GLU A 70 -13.62 -9.29 4.37
N SER A 71 -13.01 -9.30 3.19
CA SER A 71 -12.90 -8.15 2.31
C SER A 71 -14.21 -7.95 1.52
N GLU A 72 -14.35 -6.82 0.84
CA GLU A 72 -15.61 -6.46 0.16
C GLU A 72 -16.09 -7.46 -0.91
N ASP A 73 -15.16 -8.21 -1.51
CA ASP A 73 -15.46 -9.23 -2.53
C ASP A 73 -15.61 -10.66 -1.96
N GLY A 74 -15.70 -10.80 -0.63
CA GLY A 74 -15.79 -12.09 0.04
C GLY A 74 -14.44 -12.82 0.24
N SER A 75 -13.31 -12.18 -0.11
CA SER A 75 -11.99 -12.74 0.20
C SER A 75 -11.80 -12.80 1.71
N MET A 76 -11.51 -14.01 2.24
CA MET A 76 -11.18 -14.20 3.67
C MET A 76 -9.75 -13.78 3.95
N LEU A 77 -9.57 -12.90 4.91
CA LEU A 77 -8.28 -12.35 5.32
C LEU A 77 -7.91 -12.87 6.70
N HIS A 78 -6.67 -13.30 6.84
CA HIS A 78 -6.07 -13.81 8.07
C HIS A 78 -5.31 -12.69 8.79
N ALA A 79 -5.40 -12.64 10.12
CA ALA A 79 -4.72 -11.65 10.93
C ALA A 79 -4.32 -12.15 12.32
N TRP A 80 -3.31 -11.52 12.89
CA TRP A 80 -2.92 -11.62 14.29
C TRP A 80 -3.16 -10.28 14.98
N TYR A 81 -3.88 -10.31 16.11
CA TYR A 81 -3.99 -9.16 16.99
C TYR A 81 -3.06 -9.34 18.19
N CYS A 82 -1.92 -8.64 18.16
CA CYS A 82 -0.89 -8.67 19.21
C CYS A 82 -1.21 -7.63 20.28
N ARG A 83 -1.22 -8.02 21.55
CA ARG A 83 -1.57 -7.15 22.69
C ARG A 83 -0.34 -6.78 23.53
N ALA A 84 -0.02 -5.49 23.56
CA ALA A 84 0.98 -4.92 24.45
C ALA A 84 0.56 -5.08 25.92
N GLU A 85 1.51 -5.11 26.83
CA GLU A 85 1.21 -5.20 28.26
C GLU A 85 0.58 -3.92 28.83
N LYS A 86 1.12 -2.78 28.41
CA LYS A 86 0.64 -1.44 28.79
C LYS A 86 0.36 -0.63 27.54
N PRO A 87 -0.79 -0.86 26.88
CA PRO A 87 -1.03 -0.23 25.61
C PRO A 87 -1.30 1.27 25.73
N VAL A 88 -0.64 2.05 24.88
CA VAL A 88 -0.83 3.51 24.73
C VAL A 88 -1.55 3.84 23.44
N ALA A 89 -1.52 2.93 22.43
CA ALA A 89 -2.24 3.04 21.17
C ALA A 89 -2.56 1.67 20.57
N SER A 90 -3.39 1.64 19.52
CA SER A 90 -3.66 0.44 18.72
C SER A 90 -3.40 0.72 17.25
N ALA A 91 -2.60 -0.12 16.59
CA ALA A 91 -2.21 0.06 15.20
C ALA A 91 -2.78 -1.01 14.28
N LEU A 92 -3.22 -0.61 13.09
CA LEU A 92 -3.35 -1.48 11.94
C LEU A 92 -2.01 -1.48 11.18
N TYR A 93 -1.40 -2.65 11.02
CA TYR A 93 -0.10 -2.80 10.37
C TYR A 93 -0.25 -3.38 8.96
N CYS A 94 0.12 -2.59 7.96
CA CYS A 94 0.19 -2.95 6.56
C CYS A 94 1.63 -3.39 6.22
N HIS A 95 1.83 -4.69 5.98
CA HIS A 95 3.16 -5.25 5.69
C HIS A 95 3.64 -4.99 4.26
N GLY A 96 4.89 -5.33 3.96
CA GLY A 96 5.52 -5.14 2.66
C GLY A 96 5.02 -6.12 1.57
N ASN A 97 5.68 -6.08 0.42
CA ASN A 97 5.24 -6.80 -0.80
C ASN A 97 5.63 -8.28 -0.85
N THR A 98 6.46 -8.77 0.07
CA THR A 98 7.06 -10.12 0.00
C THR A 98 6.62 -10.97 1.18
N GLY A 99 6.36 -12.25 0.91
CA GLY A 99 6.10 -13.25 1.95
C GLY A 99 4.67 -13.25 2.45
N ASN A 100 4.49 -13.10 3.75
CA ASN A 100 3.23 -13.01 4.47
C ASN A 100 3.46 -12.34 5.82
N LEU A 101 2.45 -12.26 6.69
CA LEU A 101 2.55 -11.60 7.98
C LEU A 101 3.71 -12.13 8.85
N THR A 102 4.11 -13.39 8.69
CA THR A 102 5.22 -13.97 9.46
C THR A 102 6.58 -13.37 9.09
N ASN A 103 6.72 -12.76 7.90
CA ASN A 103 7.96 -12.07 7.51
C ASN A 103 8.22 -10.80 8.32
N THR A 104 7.17 -10.21 8.89
CA THR A 104 7.23 -9.02 9.74
C THR A 104 6.97 -9.32 11.22
N ALA A 105 6.59 -10.54 11.56
CA ALA A 105 6.22 -10.92 12.92
C ALA A 105 7.33 -10.65 13.96
N HIS A 106 8.61 -10.73 13.57
CA HIS A 106 9.75 -10.42 14.44
C HIS A 106 9.81 -8.94 14.90
N VAL A 107 9.09 -8.04 14.22
CA VAL A 107 8.98 -6.63 14.61
C VAL A 107 7.92 -6.42 15.70
N MET A 108 6.96 -7.34 15.81
CA MET A 108 5.83 -7.18 16.73
C MET A 108 6.23 -7.05 18.19
N PRO A 109 7.20 -7.83 18.76
CA PRO A 109 7.65 -7.63 20.14
C PRO A 109 8.11 -6.20 20.41
N HIS A 110 8.88 -5.59 19.50
CA HIS A 110 9.37 -4.21 19.65
C HIS A 110 8.23 -3.19 19.63
N LEU A 111 7.23 -3.37 18.79
CA LEU A 111 6.05 -2.51 18.77
C LEU A 111 5.19 -2.70 20.03
N MET A 112 5.10 -3.93 20.55
CA MET A 112 4.42 -4.21 21.83
C MET A 112 5.17 -3.56 23.00
N ASP A 113 6.50 -3.57 23.00
CA ASP A 113 7.35 -2.86 23.99
C ASP A 113 7.17 -1.35 23.89
N ALA A 114 6.92 -0.81 22.70
CA ALA A 114 6.51 0.57 22.49
C ALA A 114 5.08 0.88 23.01
N GLY A 115 4.37 -0.11 23.55
CA GLY A 115 3.00 0.05 24.04
C GLY A 115 1.95 0.06 22.94
N ILE A 116 2.19 -0.59 21.82
CA ILE A 116 1.24 -0.63 20.69
C ILE A 116 0.55 -2.00 20.64
N ASN A 117 -0.79 -2.02 20.67
CA ASN A 117 -1.52 -3.19 20.22
C ASN A 117 -1.50 -3.19 18.67
N ILE A 118 -1.29 -4.34 18.03
CA ILE A 118 -1.11 -4.39 16.59
C ILE A 118 -2.07 -5.39 15.95
N LEU A 119 -2.90 -4.96 14.99
CA LEU A 119 -3.55 -5.84 14.04
C LEU A 119 -2.63 -5.96 12.81
N LEU A 120 -1.92 -7.08 12.72
CA LEU A 120 -1.11 -7.47 11.58
C LEU A 120 -1.91 -8.46 10.73
N PHE A 121 -2.12 -8.19 9.45
CA PHE A 121 -2.96 -9.02 8.59
C PHE A 121 -2.27 -9.36 7.27
N ASP A 122 -2.68 -10.46 6.64
CA ASP A 122 -2.29 -10.85 5.30
C ASP A 122 -3.27 -10.31 4.27
N TYR A 123 -2.77 -9.63 3.24
CA TYR A 123 -3.59 -9.28 2.08
C TYR A 123 -4.07 -10.54 1.35
N ARG A 124 -5.07 -10.39 0.49
CA ARG A 124 -5.52 -11.49 -0.39
C ARG A 124 -4.35 -12.15 -1.12
N GLY A 125 -4.31 -13.47 -1.11
CA GLY A 125 -3.26 -14.25 -1.75
C GLY A 125 -1.97 -14.40 -0.95
N PHE A 126 -1.80 -13.67 0.17
CA PHE A 126 -0.68 -13.82 1.09
C PHE A 126 -1.03 -14.80 2.22
N GLY A 127 -0.05 -15.54 2.70
CA GLY A 127 -0.16 -16.45 3.84
C GLY A 127 -1.40 -17.35 3.79
N LYS A 128 -2.20 -17.29 4.84
CA LYS A 128 -3.46 -18.03 4.93
C LYS A 128 -4.64 -17.32 4.25
N SER A 129 -4.54 -16.04 3.86
CA SER A 129 -5.63 -15.29 3.22
C SER A 129 -5.99 -15.86 1.86
N SER A 130 -7.28 -15.88 1.53
CA SER A 130 -7.77 -16.37 0.23
C SER A 130 -7.53 -15.39 -0.92
N GLY A 131 -7.91 -15.77 -2.14
CA GLY A 131 -7.85 -14.88 -3.31
C GLY A 131 -6.46 -14.72 -3.93
N HIS A 132 -6.31 -13.67 -4.75
CA HIS A 132 -5.08 -13.32 -5.45
C HIS A 132 -4.83 -11.81 -5.35
N PRO A 133 -3.56 -11.36 -5.13
CA PRO A 133 -3.27 -9.95 -4.94
C PRO A 133 -3.49 -9.15 -6.23
N SER A 134 -4.03 -7.96 -6.07
CA SER A 134 -4.16 -6.95 -7.13
C SER A 134 -4.05 -5.56 -6.51
N LEU A 135 -3.71 -4.54 -7.33
CA LEU A 135 -3.53 -3.16 -6.85
C LEU A 135 -4.75 -2.62 -6.08
N HIS A 136 -5.95 -2.86 -6.62
CA HIS A 136 -7.20 -2.44 -5.99
C HIS A 136 -7.58 -3.36 -4.82
N GLY A 137 -7.37 -4.67 -4.99
CA GLY A 137 -7.70 -5.66 -3.98
C GLY A 137 -6.96 -5.46 -2.67
N VAL A 138 -5.65 -5.19 -2.69
CA VAL A 138 -4.88 -4.98 -1.45
C VAL A 138 -5.27 -3.68 -0.72
N VAL A 139 -5.76 -2.66 -1.45
CA VAL A 139 -6.33 -1.46 -0.82
C VAL A 139 -7.69 -1.75 -0.21
N ALA A 140 -8.56 -2.51 -0.90
CA ALA A 140 -9.84 -2.97 -0.36
C ALA A 140 -9.64 -3.84 0.90
N ASP A 141 -8.61 -4.71 0.91
CA ASP A 141 -8.22 -5.49 2.08
C ASP A 141 -7.77 -4.61 3.24
N GLY A 142 -6.96 -3.57 2.96
CA GLY A 142 -6.57 -2.58 3.96
C GLY A 142 -7.75 -1.83 4.57
N LEU A 143 -8.77 -1.50 3.75
CA LEU A 143 -10.01 -0.88 4.23
C LEU A 143 -10.87 -1.86 5.05
N ALA A 144 -10.96 -3.12 4.64
CA ALA A 144 -11.64 -4.15 5.42
C ALA A 144 -10.94 -4.37 6.77
N ALA A 145 -9.60 -4.42 6.77
CA ALA A 145 -8.80 -4.51 7.99
C ALA A 145 -8.96 -3.28 8.89
N ALA A 146 -9.08 -2.07 8.33
CA ALA A 146 -9.33 -0.85 9.09
C ALA A 146 -10.70 -0.89 9.79
N ARG A 147 -11.75 -1.30 9.08
CA ARG A 147 -13.08 -1.51 9.67
C ARG A 147 -13.05 -2.57 10.77
N PHE A 148 -12.39 -3.70 10.52
CA PHE A 148 -12.26 -4.77 11.51
C PHE A 148 -11.45 -4.31 12.72
N HIS A 149 -10.33 -3.61 12.54
CA HIS A 149 -9.52 -3.03 13.62
C HIS A 149 -10.36 -2.11 14.52
N GLU A 150 -11.24 -1.29 13.96
CA GLU A 150 -12.13 -0.41 14.74
C GLU A 150 -13.09 -1.20 15.64
N THR A 151 -13.47 -2.43 15.28
CA THR A 151 -14.37 -3.27 16.10
C THR A 151 -13.66 -3.90 17.30
N ILE A 152 -12.35 -4.20 17.18
CA ILE A 152 -11.61 -4.97 18.19
C ILE A 152 -10.69 -4.10 19.06
N ARG A 153 -10.28 -2.90 18.59
CA ARG A 153 -9.40 -2.03 19.37
C ARG A 153 -10.11 -1.46 20.59
N PRO A 154 -9.41 -1.26 21.72
CA PRO A 154 -9.93 -0.52 22.85
C PRO A 154 -10.27 0.93 22.44
N ALA A 155 -11.53 1.35 22.66
CA ALA A 155 -12.03 2.66 22.23
C ALA A 155 -11.28 3.86 22.87
N ALA A 156 -10.68 3.66 24.04
CA ALA A 156 -9.92 4.69 24.74
C ALA A 156 -8.53 4.94 24.14
N LEU A 157 -8.02 3.99 23.33
CA LEU A 157 -6.70 4.10 22.72
C LEU A 157 -6.79 4.81 21.37
N PRO A 158 -5.83 5.70 21.05
CA PRO A 158 -5.74 6.25 19.69
C PRO A 158 -5.44 5.15 18.68
N SER A 159 -5.95 5.34 17.46
CA SER A 159 -5.73 4.45 16.32
C SER A 159 -4.58 4.94 15.44
N ILE A 160 -3.67 4.05 15.11
CA ILE A 160 -2.52 4.32 14.23
C ILE A 160 -2.64 3.46 12.98
N LEU A 161 -2.43 4.06 11.82
CA LEU A 161 -2.19 3.31 10.60
C LEU A 161 -0.67 3.22 10.39
N TYR A 162 -0.14 2.01 10.36
CA TYR A 162 1.28 1.75 10.20
C TYR A 162 1.52 1.04 8.87
N GLY A 163 2.35 1.60 7.99
CA GLY A 163 2.68 1.00 6.71
C GLY A 163 4.18 0.81 6.52
N TYR A 164 4.59 -0.43 6.20
CA TYR A 164 5.97 -0.78 5.89
C TYR A 164 6.15 -1.02 4.39
N SER A 165 7.12 -0.36 3.75
CA SER A 165 7.47 -0.53 2.35
C SER A 165 6.23 -0.33 1.44
N LEU A 166 5.83 -1.34 0.63
CA LEU A 166 4.56 -1.32 -0.13
C LEU A 166 3.35 -1.04 0.78
N GLY A 167 3.35 -1.60 2.00
CA GLY A 167 2.30 -1.35 2.98
C GLY A 167 2.15 0.14 3.35
N GLY A 168 3.21 0.95 3.26
CA GLY A 168 3.14 2.40 3.44
C GLY A 168 2.34 3.08 2.33
N ALA A 169 2.50 2.64 1.09
CA ALA A 169 1.72 3.13 -0.04
C ALA A 169 0.24 2.66 0.04
N ILE A 170 -0.01 1.43 0.52
CA ILE A 170 -1.37 0.93 0.79
C ILE A 170 -2.00 1.74 1.92
N ALA A 171 -1.29 1.94 3.05
CA ALA A 171 -1.75 2.74 4.17
C ALA A 171 -2.11 4.17 3.74
N ALA A 172 -1.31 4.79 2.87
CA ALA A 172 -1.63 6.09 2.30
C ALA A 172 -2.95 6.11 1.52
N GLN A 173 -3.34 5.02 0.85
CA GLN A 173 -4.67 4.94 0.21
C GLN A 173 -5.78 4.69 1.24
N VAL A 174 -5.53 3.84 2.24
CA VAL A 174 -6.50 3.50 3.29
C VAL A 174 -6.90 4.74 4.10
N ILE A 175 -5.93 5.58 4.52
CA ILE A 175 -6.20 6.76 5.36
C ILE A 175 -7.09 7.82 4.68
N ARG A 176 -7.16 7.80 3.35
CA ARG A 176 -8.06 8.70 2.58
C ARG A 176 -9.55 8.34 2.73
N HIS A 177 -9.83 7.09 3.10
CA HIS A 177 -11.18 6.53 3.12
C HIS A 177 -11.61 6.02 4.50
N HIS A 178 -10.67 5.89 5.43
CA HIS A 178 -10.93 5.48 6.80
C HIS A 178 -10.06 6.32 7.75
N PRO A 179 -10.67 6.98 8.75
CA PRO A 179 -9.94 7.86 9.65
C PRO A 179 -9.07 7.10 10.64
N PHE A 180 -7.90 7.69 10.95
CA PHE A 180 -6.98 7.26 12.00
C PHE A 180 -6.49 8.50 12.76
N ASP A 181 -5.97 8.31 13.98
CA ASP A 181 -5.44 9.41 14.80
C ASP A 181 -3.99 9.75 14.45
N GLY A 182 -3.29 8.87 13.73
CA GLY A 182 -1.91 9.09 13.27
C GLY A 182 -1.49 8.10 12.19
N LEU A 183 -0.48 8.49 11.41
CA LEU A 183 0.12 7.69 10.34
C LEU A 183 1.61 7.45 10.61
N ILE A 184 2.04 6.19 10.53
CA ILE A 184 3.46 5.81 10.54
C ILE A 184 3.83 5.21 9.19
N LEU A 185 4.85 5.75 8.54
CA LEU A 185 5.38 5.29 7.27
C LEU A 185 6.83 4.83 7.47
N GLN A 186 7.07 3.53 7.34
CA GLN A 186 8.42 2.95 7.47
C GLN A 186 8.93 2.47 6.11
N SER A 187 10.15 2.89 5.73
CA SER A 187 10.88 2.43 4.53
C SER A 187 10.01 2.42 3.27
N THR A 188 9.17 3.45 3.08
CA THR A 188 8.23 3.51 1.96
C THR A 188 8.67 4.51 0.89
N PHE A 189 7.96 4.52 -0.22
CA PHE A 189 8.28 5.33 -1.40
C PHE A 189 7.22 6.42 -1.66
N THR A 190 7.60 7.41 -2.46
CA THR A 190 6.76 8.55 -2.86
C THR A 190 5.60 8.14 -3.76
N ASN A 191 5.90 7.34 -4.81
CA ASN A 191 4.95 6.80 -5.78
C ASN A 191 5.59 5.68 -6.60
N LEU A 192 4.77 4.87 -7.28
CA LEU A 192 5.25 3.78 -8.13
C LEU A 192 6.15 4.23 -9.29
N PRO A 193 5.89 5.34 -10.01
CA PRO A 193 6.79 5.83 -11.05
C PRO A 193 8.21 6.17 -10.55
N GLU A 194 8.34 6.86 -9.43
CA GLU A 194 9.66 7.15 -8.85
C GLU A 194 10.36 5.87 -8.36
N MET A 195 9.61 4.97 -7.73
CA MET A 195 10.12 3.67 -7.29
C MET A 195 10.63 2.83 -8.46
N ALA A 196 9.84 2.74 -9.55
CA ALA A 196 10.23 2.02 -10.76
C ALA A 196 11.50 2.63 -11.41
N ARG A 197 11.64 3.96 -11.37
CA ARG A 197 12.85 4.64 -11.88
C ARG A 197 14.07 4.37 -11.00
N ALA A 198 13.90 4.32 -9.68
CA ALA A 198 14.99 4.02 -8.76
C ALA A 198 15.45 2.57 -8.89
N ALA A 199 14.51 1.61 -8.97
CA ALA A 199 14.82 0.19 -9.08
C ALA A 199 15.36 -0.22 -10.47
N PHE A 200 14.91 0.47 -11.54
CA PHE A 200 15.23 0.12 -12.93
C PHE A 200 15.59 1.38 -13.74
N PRO A 201 16.72 2.05 -13.46
CA PRO A 201 17.06 3.36 -14.05
C PRO A 201 17.19 3.34 -15.57
N HIS A 202 17.54 2.18 -16.14
CA HIS A 202 17.75 2.00 -17.60
C HIS A 202 16.49 1.53 -18.36
N LEU A 203 15.40 1.24 -17.64
CA LEU A 203 14.15 0.77 -18.25
C LEU A 203 13.04 1.82 -18.05
N PRO A 204 12.23 2.12 -19.08
CA PRO A 204 11.18 3.13 -18.98
C PRO A 204 9.93 2.63 -18.21
N LEU A 205 10.10 1.76 -17.19
CA LEU A 205 9.01 1.15 -16.43
C LEU A 205 8.17 2.19 -15.66
N HIS A 206 8.76 3.32 -15.31
CA HIS A 206 8.06 4.45 -14.68
C HIS A 206 6.91 5.01 -15.53
N LEU A 207 6.97 4.86 -16.87
CA LEU A 207 5.88 5.27 -17.76
C LEU A 207 4.66 4.36 -17.66
N PHE A 208 4.82 3.18 -17.08
CA PHE A 208 3.81 2.12 -17.03
C PHE A 208 3.24 1.87 -15.64
N SER A 209 3.81 2.46 -14.60
CA SER A 209 3.43 2.19 -13.21
C SER A 209 2.12 2.85 -12.78
N GLY A 210 1.60 3.83 -13.54
CA GLY A 210 0.30 4.47 -13.26
C GLY A 210 0.31 5.38 -12.01
N ALA A 211 -0.81 6.04 -11.75
CA ALA A 211 -0.98 6.98 -10.63
C ALA A 211 -1.41 6.29 -9.31
N LEU A 212 -1.54 4.96 -9.29
CA LEU A 212 -1.85 4.21 -8.07
C LEU A 212 -0.66 4.24 -7.11
N PHE A 213 -0.95 4.25 -5.78
CA PHE A 213 0.07 4.35 -4.74
C PHE A 213 0.88 5.65 -4.77
N ASP A 214 0.20 6.79 -5.03
CA ASP A 214 0.81 8.10 -4.86
C ASP A 214 0.76 8.53 -3.38
N THR A 215 1.73 8.02 -2.62
CA THR A 215 1.91 8.35 -1.19
C THR A 215 2.17 9.85 -1.01
N LEU A 216 2.94 10.46 -1.94
CA LEU A 216 3.29 11.87 -1.87
C LEU A 216 2.06 12.78 -1.97
N ALA A 217 1.13 12.47 -2.88
CA ALA A 217 -0.11 13.23 -3.02
C ALA A 217 -1.00 13.13 -1.77
N VAL A 218 -1.01 11.96 -1.11
CA VAL A 218 -1.75 11.76 0.14
C VAL A 218 -1.13 12.55 1.28
N VAL A 219 0.17 12.45 1.46
CA VAL A 219 0.89 13.11 2.56
C VAL A 219 0.80 14.64 2.47
N ARG A 220 0.71 15.22 1.27
CA ARG A 220 0.49 16.66 1.08
C ARG A 220 -0.83 17.17 1.69
N ASN A 221 -1.85 16.32 1.69
CA ASN A 221 -3.19 16.65 2.17
C ASN A 221 -3.53 15.95 3.50
N LEU A 222 -2.51 15.43 4.18
CA LEU A 222 -2.69 14.76 5.46
C LEU A 222 -3.08 15.79 6.54
N ASP A 223 -4.02 15.43 7.40
CA ASP A 223 -4.53 16.25 8.51
C ASP A 223 -4.26 15.64 9.90
N VAL A 224 -3.60 14.47 9.94
CA VAL A 224 -3.22 13.79 11.18
C VAL A 224 -1.69 13.77 11.36
N PRO A 225 -1.17 13.61 12.60
CA PRO A 225 0.25 13.47 12.86
C PRO A 225 0.94 12.39 12.01
N LEU A 226 2.18 12.64 11.60
CA LEU A 226 2.97 11.76 10.75
C LEU A 226 4.33 11.43 11.40
N LEU A 227 4.63 10.13 11.49
CA LEU A 227 5.98 9.64 11.75
C LEU A 227 6.51 8.92 10.50
N ILE A 228 7.65 9.34 10.00
CA ILE A 228 8.39 8.63 8.96
C ILE A 228 9.63 8.00 9.60
N ILE A 229 9.79 6.69 9.42
CA ILE A 229 10.96 5.91 9.86
C ILE A 229 11.67 5.40 8.61
N HIS A 230 12.99 5.63 8.50
CA HIS A 230 13.71 5.22 7.29
C HIS A 230 15.18 4.91 7.59
N GLY A 231 15.76 3.96 6.85
CA GLY A 231 17.19 3.70 6.91
C GLY A 231 17.98 4.72 6.10
N SER A 232 19.12 5.21 6.63
CA SER A 232 19.93 6.18 5.88
C SER A 232 20.61 5.58 4.66
N GLU A 233 20.73 4.24 4.61
CA GLU A 233 21.34 3.45 3.53
C GLU A 233 20.34 2.44 2.93
N ASP A 234 19.04 2.77 2.94
CA ASP A 234 18.01 1.94 2.34
C ASP A 234 18.27 1.76 0.82
N GLU A 235 18.59 0.53 0.45
CA GLU A 235 18.98 0.14 -0.90
C GLU A 235 17.78 -0.12 -1.83
N VAL A 236 16.57 -0.21 -1.26
CA VAL A 236 15.32 -0.47 -1.99
C VAL A 236 14.57 0.82 -2.23
N CYS A 237 14.27 1.55 -1.15
CA CYS A 237 13.60 2.85 -1.18
C CYS A 237 14.61 3.93 -0.78
N PRO A 238 15.18 4.69 -1.72
CA PRO A 238 16.17 5.70 -1.37
C PRO A 238 15.69 6.69 -0.31
N LYS A 239 16.52 7.03 0.68
CA LYS A 239 16.18 7.97 1.77
C LYS A 239 15.66 9.33 1.29
N SER A 240 16.01 9.73 0.06
CA SER A 240 15.48 10.95 -0.56
C SER A 240 13.97 10.90 -0.75
N MET A 241 13.35 9.72 -0.84
CA MET A 241 11.89 9.58 -0.88
C MET A 241 11.27 9.88 0.48
N ALA A 242 11.88 9.41 1.58
CA ALA A 242 11.43 9.75 2.93
C ALA A 242 11.52 11.27 3.19
N GLN A 243 12.62 11.90 2.77
CA GLN A 243 12.78 13.34 2.88
C GLN A 243 11.71 14.09 2.08
N LYS A 244 11.43 13.69 0.83
CA LYS A 244 10.37 14.27 0.00
C LYS A 244 8.98 14.15 0.64
N LEU A 245 8.67 13.00 1.25
CA LEU A 245 7.41 12.79 1.96
C LEU A 245 7.32 13.73 3.18
N PHE A 246 8.39 13.81 3.97
CA PHE A 246 8.46 14.69 5.13
C PHE A 246 8.28 16.17 4.74
N ASP A 247 9.01 16.64 3.73
CA ASP A 247 8.97 18.04 3.29
C ASP A 247 7.60 18.41 2.72
N ALA A 248 6.95 17.47 2.02
CA ALA A 248 5.63 17.67 1.42
C ALA A 248 4.48 17.71 2.43
N CYS A 249 4.66 17.11 3.61
CA CYS A 249 3.64 17.05 4.64
C CYS A 249 3.43 18.42 5.29
N GLY A 250 2.18 18.92 5.26
CA GLY A 250 1.79 20.21 5.82
C GLY A 250 1.47 20.20 7.31
N VAL A 251 1.32 19.02 7.96
CA VAL A 251 0.97 18.96 9.37
C VAL A 251 2.12 19.43 10.27
N THR A 252 1.78 20.12 11.36
CA THR A 252 2.76 20.62 12.34
C THR A 252 3.38 19.48 13.14
N LYS A 253 2.60 18.47 13.50
CA LYS A 253 3.06 17.30 14.24
C LYS A 253 3.58 16.25 13.26
N LYS A 254 4.82 16.41 12.82
CA LYS A 254 5.51 15.44 11.98
C LYS A 254 6.94 15.19 12.46
N MET A 255 7.41 13.96 12.30
CA MET A 255 8.77 13.54 12.64
C MET A 255 9.34 12.68 11.53
N LEU A 256 10.60 12.92 11.17
CA LEU A 256 11.41 12.04 10.34
C LEU A 256 12.49 11.42 11.24
N PHE A 257 12.44 10.10 11.41
CA PHE A 257 13.40 9.34 12.18
C PHE A 257 14.28 8.53 11.22
N LEU A 258 15.54 8.91 11.07
CA LEU A 258 16.51 8.20 10.25
C LEU A 258 17.36 7.28 11.13
N VAL A 259 17.36 5.99 10.81
CA VAL A 259 18.27 5.00 11.41
C VAL A 259 19.58 5.04 10.64
N GLU A 260 20.65 5.49 11.31
CA GLU A 260 21.95 5.65 10.65
C GLU A 260 22.54 4.29 10.23
N GLY A 261 23.01 4.20 8.99
CA GLY A 261 23.46 2.96 8.36
C GLY A 261 22.36 1.90 8.18
N GLY A 262 21.10 2.23 8.48
CA GLY A 262 19.95 1.31 8.36
C GLY A 262 19.66 1.00 6.90
N LEU A 263 19.45 -0.29 6.60
CA LEU A 263 19.01 -0.82 5.32
C LEU A 263 17.47 -0.94 5.29
N HIS A 264 16.92 -1.48 4.21
CA HIS A 264 15.47 -1.60 4.03
C HIS A 264 14.77 -2.47 5.09
N LYS A 265 15.43 -3.55 5.57
CA LYS A 265 14.80 -4.59 6.40
C LYS A 265 15.37 -4.70 7.81
N ASP A 266 16.48 -4.04 8.11
CA ASP A 266 17.26 -4.30 9.33
C ASP A 266 17.08 -3.26 10.44
N LEU A 267 16.14 -2.33 10.32
CA LEU A 267 16.02 -1.18 11.20
C LEU A 267 15.88 -1.59 12.67
N TYR A 268 15.00 -2.55 12.98
CA TYR A 268 14.80 -3.05 14.36
C TYR A 268 15.94 -3.95 14.85
N VAL A 269 16.70 -4.56 13.94
CA VAL A 269 17.91 -5.31 14.31
C VAL A 269 19.04 -4.34 14.67
N ARG A 270 19.08 -3.20 14.00
CA ARG A 270 20.13 -2.20 14.14
C ARG A 270 19.96 -1.28 15.33
N ASP A 271 18.74 -0.78 15.54
CA ASP A 271 18.44 0.20 16.59
C ASP A 271 17.00 0.07 17.10
N ALA A 272 16.72 -1.07 17.77
CA ALA A 272 15.38 -1.34 18.30
C ALA A 272 14.97 -0.32 19.36
N ASP A 273 15.87 0.04 20.27
CA ASP A 273 15.56 0.90 21.42
C ASP A 273 15.13 2.31 20.99
N SER A 274 15.85 2.91 20.05
CA SER A 274 15.49 4.23 19.52
C SER A 274 14.18 4.18 18.72
N LEU A 275 13.92 3.09 18.01
CA LEU A 275 12.65 2.90 17.29
C LEU A 275 11.46 2.72 18.22
N VAL A 276 11.63 1.91 19.27
CA VAL A 276 10.64 1.73 20.35
C VAL A 276 10.33 3.09 20.99
N TRP A 277 11.37 3.86 21.32
CA TRP A 277 11.19 5.20 21.86
C TRP A 277 10.44 6.13 20.90
N ALA A 278 10.83 6.17 19.62
CA ALA A 278 10.22 7.05 18.62
C ALA A 278 8.73 6.72 18.42
N VAL A 279 8.39 5.44 18.31
CA VAL A 279 7.01 4.96 18.14
C VAL A 279 6.17 5.23 19.39
N ASN A 280 6.71 4.92 20.60
CA ASN A 280 6.03 5.21 21.86
C ASN A 280 5.75 6.71 22.03
N ARG A 281 6.76 7.56 21.80
CA ARG A 281 6.62 9.02 21.88
C ARG A 281 5.57 9.54 20.91
N PHE A 282 5.60 9.09 19.67
CA PHE A 282 4.59 9.46 18.66
C PHE A 282 3.18 9.08 19.13
N ALA A 283 3.00 7.83 19.59
CA ALA A 283 1.71 7.31 20.04
C ALA A 283 1.18 8.06 21.28
N ALA A 284 2.05 8.41 22.23
CA ALA A 284 1.68 9.11 23.45
C ALA A 284 1.17 10.55 23.21
N GLU A 285 1.56 11.17 22.12
CA GLU A 285 1.16 12.52 21.72
C GLU A 285 -0.15 12.57 20.91
N LEU A 286 -0.71 11.40 20.54
CA LEU A 286 -1.96 11.33 19.78
C LEU A 286 -3.19 11.63 20.65
N PRO A 287 -4.27 12.17 20.06
CA PRO A 287 -5.51 12.42 20.77
C PRO A 287 -6.15 11.10 21.23
N ARG A 288 -6.71 11.08 22.43
CA ARG A 288 -7.36 9.89 23.01
C ARG A 288 -8.87 9.99 22.98
N GLY A 289 -9.56 8.84 22.97
CA GLY A 289 -10.99 8.75 23.16
C GLY A 289 -11.84 9.11 21.94
N ARG A 290 -11.28 9.16 20.73
CA ARG A 290 -12.05 9.32 19.50
C ARG A 290 -12.48 7.94 18.97
N ARG A 291 -13.79 7.74 18.82
CA ARG A 291 -14.32 6.75 17.87
C ARG A 291 -14.57 7.47 16.56
N HIS A 292 -13.95 7.01 15.52
CA HIS A 292 -14.24 7.50 14.19
C HIS A 292 -15.56 6.89 13.72
N ALA A 293 -16.54 7.73 13.34
CA ALA A 293 -17.74 7.25 12.69
C ALA A 293 -17.32 6.67 11.33
N VAL A 294 -17.49 5.37 11.16
CA VAL A 294 -17.22 4.70 9.89
C VAL A 294 -18.46 4.87 9.02
N GLU A 295 -18.44 5.87 8.14
CA GLU A 295 -19.41 5.89 7.06
C GLU A 295 -19.02 4.86 6.01
N PRO A 296 -19.94 4.02 5.53
CA PRO A 296 -19.66 3.12 4.41
C PRO A 296 -19.42 3.97 3.16
N VAL A 297 -18.16 4.22 2.84
CA VAL A 297 -17.80 4.83 1.54
C VAL A 297 -17.75 3.70 0.53
N PRO A 298 -18.57 3.70 -0.52
CA PRO A 298 -18.49 2.72 -1.60
C PRO A 298 -17.19 2.97 -2.38
N PHE A 299 -16.12 2.31 -1.98
CA PHE A 299 -14.80 2.41 -2.63
C PHE A 299 -14.85 1.99 -4.10
N LEU A 300 -15.68 1.00 -4.43
CA LEU A 300 -15.91 0.54 -5.80
C LEU A 300 -16.61 1.57 -6.69
N ASP A 301 -17.53 2.37 -6.17
CA ASP A 301 -18.27 3.34 -6.98
C ASP A 301 -17.37 4.47 -7.51
N HIS A 302 -16.39 4.93 -6.72
CA HIS A 302 -15.43 5.95 -7.17
C HIS A 302 -14.41 5.43 -8.19
N LEU A 303 -14.02 4.17 -8.12
CA LEU A 303 -13.09 3.55 -9.08
C LEU A 303 -13.78 3.21 -10.40
N ILE A 304 -15.00 2.69 -10.32
CA ILE A 304 -15.85 2.43 -11.48
C ILE A 304 -16.17 3.78 -12.16
N ASP A 305 -16.56 4.80 -11.42
CA ASP A 305 -16.90 6.13 -11.94
C ASP A 305 -15.68 6.87 -12.54
N SER A 306 -14.48 6.71 -11.98
CA SER A 306 -13.26 7.30 -12.56
C SER A 306 -12.81 6.57 -13.83
N ALA A 307 -12.92 5.24 -13.87
CA ALA A 307 -12.65 4.45 -15.07
C ALA A 307 -13.69 4.71 -16.17
N PHE A 308 -14.97 4.79 -15.83
CA PHE A 308 -16.05 5.15 -16.77
C PHE A 308 -15.99 6.60 -17.24
N ARG A 309 -15.59 7.56 -16.36
CA ARG A 309 -15.36 8.96 -16.77
C ARG A 309 -14.18 9.06 -17.74
N TYR A 310 -13.09 8.33 -17.50
CA TYR A 310 -11.94 8.29 -18.40
C TYR A 310 -12.33 7.73 -19.78
N VAL A 311 -13.04 6.60 -19.80
CA VAL A 311 -13.53 5.97 -21.05
C VAL A 311 -14.53 6.87 -21.77
N ARG A 312 -15.53 7.45 -21.08
CA ARG A 312 -16.50 8.39 -21.68
C ARG A 312 -15.84 9.64 -22.24
N HIS A 313 -14.84 10.19 -21.56
CA HIS A 313 -14.13 11.38 -22.02
C HIS A 313 -13.33 11.12 -23.30
N HIS A 314 -12.70 9.96 -23.41
CA HIS A 314 -11.93 9.58 -24.60
C HIS A 314 -12.82 9.15 -25.78
N PHE A 315 -13.95 8.48 -25.53
CA PHE A 315 -14.92 8.15 -26.59
C PHE A 315 -15.60 9.41 -27.15
N ARG A 316 -16.03 10.36 -26.33
CA ARG A 316 -16.60 11.63 -26.80
C ARG A 316 -15.62 12.48 -27.61
N ARG A 317 -14.32 12.48 -27.28
CA ARG A 317 -13.29 13.14 -28.09
C ARG A 317 -13.08 12.46 -29.43
N ALA A 318 -13.15 11.13 -29.49
CA ALA A 318 -13.02 10.38 -30.75
C ALA A 318 -14.22 10.55 -31.66
N GLU A 319 -15.44 10.74 -31.13
CA GLU A 319 -16.64 11.04 -31.91
C GLU A 319 -16.64 12.50 -32.41
N ALA A 320 -16.22 13.46 -31.62
CA ALA A 320 -16.12 14.86 -32.01
C ALA A 320 -15.09 15.11 -33.12
N GLN A 321 -14.04 14.26 -33.21
CA GLN A 321 -13.05 14.33 -34.28
C GLN A 321 -13.51 13.63 -35.62
N LYS A 322 -14.62 12.90 -35.59
CA LYS A 322 -15.19 12.29 -36.80
C LYS A 322 -16.27 13.16 -37.50
N THR A 323 -16.64 14.29 -36.85
CA THR A 323 -17.71 15.18 -37.32
C THR A 323 -17.16 16.54 -37.82
N LEU A 324 -15.84 16.69 -37.86
CA LEU A 324 -15.09 17.76 -38.55
C LEU A 324 -14.30 17.14 -39.73
#